data_71133d5d29dbbb70a5dfc9558efad280
#
_entry.id   71133d5d29dbbb70a5dfc9558efad280
#
_cell.length_a   1.000
_cell.length_b   1.000
_cell.length_c   1.000
_cell.angle_alpha   90.00
_cell.angle_beta   90.00
_cell.angle_gamma   90.00
#
_symmetry.space_group_name_H-M   'P 1'
#
loop_
_entity.id
_entity.type
_entity.pdbx_description
1 polymer ?
#
loop_
_entity_poly.entity_id
_entity_poly.type
_entity_poly.pdbx_seq_one_letter_code
_entity_poly.pdbx_strand_id
1 'polypeptide(L)'
;MKYISSRENARYKSLVKLQKKKYRDERGLYIIEGVKPLKDALESGCPVKEIYIREGTGENVELPAEGDSAAFLLEGGLFDRISDTRTSQGVLAVAAKNLLSGEDFIKLMNADGNSEGNFLILDRLQDPGNVGTIIRTAEAAGYKGAVLVSGTADPYSPKAARAAAGSLFRIPLTEAASDEEVAELAEASGRKLAVSCLQGAVSCFETDLSSRTALVIGNEGSGASPGLIDKARIRVRIPMEGRIESLNAAVAAGILMYRRMEYTGNER
;
A
#
# COMPACT_ATOMS: atom_id res chain seq x y z
N MET A 1 -30.03 -7.35 9.35
CA MET A 1 -28.69 -7.82 9.74
C MET A 1 -28.75 -9.10 10.55
N LYS A 2 -27.82 -10.05 10.36
CA LYS A 2 -27.73 -11.27 11.20
C LYS A 2 -26.81 -11.00 12.39
N TYR A 3 -27.25 -11.44 13.61
CA TYR A 3 -26.47 -11.28 14.84
C TYR A 3 -25.50 -12.45 15.05
N ILE A 4 -24.25 -12.15 15.41
CA ILE A 4 -23.20 -13.11 15.69
C ILE A 4 -22.72 -12.91 17.14
N SER A 5 -23.01 -13.91 18.01
CA SER A 5 -22.64 -13.91 19.44
C SER A 5 -21.75 -15.09 19.85
N SER A 6 -21.39 -15.97 18.92
CA SER A 6 -20.60 -17.16 19.24
C SER A 6 -19.26 -17.17 18.50
N ARG A 7 -18.19 -17.51 19.24
CA ARG A 7 -16.85 -17.75 18.67
C ARG A 7 -16.81 -18.93 17.70
N GLU A 8 -17.77 -19.86 17.84
CA GLU A 8 -17.88 -21.02 16.97
C GLU A 8 -18.53 -20.70 15.61
N ASN A 9 -19.10 -19.52 15.48
CA ASN A 9 -19.67 -19.07 14.20
C ASN A 9 -18.61 -19.08 13.09
N ALA A 10 -18.93 -19.70 11.96
CA ALA A 10 -18.00 -19.89 10.85
C ALA A 10 -17.48 -18.55 10.26
N ARG A 11 -18.36 -17.51 10.22
CA ARG A 11 -17.97 -16.17 9.73
C ARG A 11 -17.03 -15.48 10.70
N TYR A 12 -17.29 -15.55 12.00
CA TYR A 12 -16.40 -15.03 13.02
C TYR A 12 -15.02 -15.69 12.95
N LYS A 13 -14.96 -17.03 12.84
CA LYS A 13 -13.70 -17.75 12.64
C LYS A 13 -12.98 -17.30 11.37
N SER A 14 -13.72 -17.04 10.30
CA SER A 14 -13.19 -16.52 9.06
C SER A 14 -12.56 -15.14 9.23
N LEU A 15 -13.27 -14.23 9.91
CA LEU A 15 -12.81 -12.87 10.18
C LEU A 15 -11.55 -12.88 11.06
N VAL A 16 -11.52 -13.67 12.14
CA VAL A 16 -10.33 -13.84 13.01
C VAL A 16 -9.11 -14.33 12.21
N LYS A 17 -9.29 -15.24 11.26
CA LYS A 17 -8.19 -15.74 10.44
C LYS A 17 -7.51 -14.64 9.63
N LEU A 18 -8.25 -13.63 9.16
CA LEU A 18 -7.72 -12.50 8.38
C LEU A 18 -6.75 -11.60 9.18
N GLN A 19 -6.65 -11.74 10.50
CA GLN A 19 -5.60 -11.10 11.27
C GLN A 19 -4.19 -11.64 10.91
N LYS A 20 -4.09 -12.85 10.36
CA LYS A 20 -2.83 -13.48 9.95
C LYS A 20 -2.59 -13.31 8.45
N LYS A 21 -1.35 -12.91 8.08
CA LYS A 21 -0.92 -12.71 6.67
C LYS A 21 -1.28 -13.91 5.78
N LYS A 22 -0.94 -15.13 6.21
CA LYS A 22 -1.22 -16.36 5.47
C LYS A 22 -2.67 -16.42 4.93
N TYR A 23 -3.65 -16.15 5.79
CA TYR A 23 -5.06 -16.24 5.37
C TYR A 23 -5.53 -15.03 4.54
N ARG A 24 -4.88 -13.87 4.70
CA ARG A 24 -5.10 -12.74 3.81
C ARG A 24 -4.64 -13.06 2.39
N ASP A 25 -3.47 -13.68 2.28
CA ASP A 25 -2.89 -14.08 0.99
C ASP A 25 -3.70 -15.20 0.31
N GLU A 26 -4.04 -16.26 1.06
CA GLU A 26 -4.86 -17.37 0.55
C GLU A 26 -6.24 -16.94 0.02
N ARG A 27 -6.83 -15.88 0.60
CA ARG A 27 -8.19 -15.44 0.27
C ARG A 27 -8.24 -14.18 -0.59
N GLY A 28 -7.14 -13.49 -0.74
CA GLY A 28 -7.12 -12.17 -1.39
C GLY A 28 -7.95 -11.11 -0.64
N LEU A 29 -8.12 -11.26 0.69
CA LEU A 29 -8.98 -10.42 1.52
C LEU A 29 -8.23 -9.87 2.72
N TYR A 30 -8.67 -8.71 3.23
CA TYR A 30 -8.14 -8.12 4.46
C TYR A 30 -9.22 -7.34 5.21
N ILE A 31 -8.93 -6.95 6.44
CA ILE A 31 -9.84 -6.20 7.30
C ILE A 31 -9.50 -4.72 7.21
N ILE A 32 -10.52 -3.89 7.00
CA ILE A 32 -10.48 -2.44 7.18
C ILE A 32 -11.30 -2.08 8.40
N GLU A 33 -10.85 -1.11 9.19
CA GLU A 33 -11.49 -0.69 10.43
C GLU A 33 -11.83 0.79 10.41
N GLY A 34 -13.07 1.11 10.73
CA GLY A 34 -13.62 2.46 10.86
C GLY A 34 -14.59 2.85 9.77
N VAL A 35 -15.42 3.85 10.07
CA VAL A 35 -16.48 4.36 9.17
C VAL A 35 -15.87 5.03 7.94
N LYS A 36 -14.87 5.89 8.16
CA LYS A 36 -14.21 6.60 7.04
C LYS A 36 -13.50 5.65 6.08
N PRO A 37 -12.66 4.67 6.52
CA PRO A 37 -12.07 3.70 5.61
C PRO A 37 -13.09 2.86 4.85
N LEU A 38 -14.23 2.50 5.46
CA LEU A 38 -15.31 1.83 4.76
C LEU A 38 -15.89 2.70 3.64
N LYS A 39 -16.20 3.96 3.95
CA LYS A 39 -16.71 4.92 2.97
C LYS A 39 -15.71 5.11 1.81
N ASP A 40 -14.44 5.34 2.11
CA ASP A 40 -13.38 5.50 1.11
C ASP A 40 -13.25 4.25 0.20
N ALA A 41 -13.40 3.03 0.78
CA ALA A 41 -13.39 1.79 0.02
C ALA A 41 -14.56 1.70 -0.97
N LEU A 42 -15.77 2.01 -0.52
CA LEU A 42 -16.97 1.99 -1.34
C LEU A 42 -16.91 3.03 -2.47
N GLU A 43 -16.51 4.26 -2.16
CA GLU A 43 -16.35 5.34 -3.13
C GLU A 43 -15.25 5.05 -4.17
N SER A 44 -14.23 4.27 -3.78
CA SER A 44 -13.15 3.83 -4.68
C SER A 44 -13.52 2.61 -5.52
N GLY A 45 -14.74 2.06 -5.37
CA GLY A 45 -15.15 0.84 -6.08
C GLY A 45 -14.43 -0.43 -5.56
N CYS A 46 -13.81 -0.40 -4.39
CA CYS A 46 -13.17 -1.57 -3.80
C CYS A 46 -14.24 -2.61 -3.43
N PRO A 47 -14.09 -3.88 -3.84
CA PRO A 47 -15.06 -4.92 -3.51
C PRO A 47 -15.07 -5.20 -2.00
N VAL A 48 -16.06 -4.66 -1.29
CA VAL A 48 -16.34 -4.95 0.11
C VAL A 48 -17.29 -6.16 0.18
N LYS A 49 -16.87 -7.24 0.84
CA LYS A 49 -17.61 -8.51 0.90
C LYS A 49 -18.52 -8.61 2.11
N GLU A 50 -18.03 -8.17 3.26
CA GLU A 50 -18.73 -8.28 4.53
C GLU A 50 -18.49 -7.02 5.38
N ILE A 51 -19.53 -6.59 6.10
CA ILE A 51 -19.46 -5.46 7.04
C ILE A 51 -19.91 -5.98 8.41
N TYR A 52 -19.17 -5.65 9.45
CA TYR A 52 -19.45 -6.03 10.82
C TYR A 52 -19.59 -4.78 11.68
N ILE A 53 -20.75 -4.64 12.32
CA ILE A 53 -21.05 -3.54 13.22
C ILE A 53 -21.00 -4.07 14.64
N ARG A 54 -20.33 -3.36 15.53
CA ARG A 54 -20.27 -3.68 16.95
C ARG A 54 -21.63 -3.46 17.59
N GLU A 55 -22.10 -4.40 18.37
CA GLU A 55 -23.28 -4.22 19.21
C GLU A 55 -23.14 -2.99 20.10
N GLY A 56 -24.21 -2.18 20.19
CA GLY A 56 -24.22 -0.92 20.94
C GLY A 56 -23.53 0.26 20.21
N THR A 57 -23.03 0.08 19.00
CA THR A 57 -22.65 1.22 18.14
C THR A 57 -23.93 1.88 17.63
N GLY A 58 -24.04 3.22 17.79
CA GLY A 58 -25.24 3.95 17.41
C GLY A 58 -25.58 3.83 15.91
N GLU A 59 -26.82 4.18 15.56
CA GLU A 59 -27.43 3.97 14.22
C GLU A 59 -26.82 4.74 13.05
N ASN A 60 -25.68 5.44 13.25
CA ASN A 60 -25.10 6.38 12.28
C ASN A 60 -24.09 5.75 11.30
N VAL A 61 -24.11 4.44 11.09
CA VAL A 61 -23.30 3.81 10.04
C VAL A 61 -24.15 3.74 8.78
N GLU A 62 -23.93 4.65 7.84
CA GLU A 62 -24.48 4.52 6.49
C GLU A 62 -23.92 3.25 5.86
N LEU A 63 -24.74 2.23 5.78
CA LEU A 63 -24.44 1.01 5.04
C LEU A 63 -24.67 1.26 3.54
N PRO A 64 -23.90 0.61 2.65
CA PRO A 64 -24.22 0.64 1.23
C PRO A 64 -25.66 0.14 1.03
N ALA A 65 -26.39 0.78 0.10
CA ALA A 65 -27.70 0.31 -0.32
C ALA A 65 -27.61 -1.20 -0.68
N GLU A 66 -28.67 -1.95 -0.45
CA GLU A 66 -28.76 -3.40 -0.70
C GLU A 66 -28.07 -3.78 -2.02
N GLY A 67 -26.97 -4.52 -1.92
CA GLY A 67 -26.13 -4.88 -3.05
C GLY A 67 -25.15 -6.00 -2.66
N ASP A 68 -23.88 -5.82 -2.94
CA ASP A 68 -22.86 -6.87 -2.88
C ASP A 68 -22.27 -7.18 -1.50
N SER A 69 -22.59 -6.40 -0.45
CA SER A 69 -21.99 -6.55 0.89
C SER A 69 -22.97 -7.13 1.90
N ALA A 70 -22.59 -8.24 2.54
CA ALA A 70 -23.38 -8.80 3.64
C ALA A 70 -23.07 -8.08 4.98
N ALA A 71 -24.08 -7.55 5.65
CA ALA A 71 -23.92 -6.85 6.93
C ALA A 71 -24.34 -7.73 8.14
N PHE A 72 -23.53 -7.68 9.20
CA PHE A 72 -23.68 -8.45 10.43
C PHE A 72 -23.57 -7.55 11.66
N LEU A 73 -24.37 -7.83 12.68
CA LEU A 73 -24.20 -7.27 14.02
C LEU A 73 -23.31 -8.24 14.81
N LEU A 74 -22.20 -7.76 15.37
CA LEU A 74 -21.26 -8.57 16.12
C LEU A 74 -21.29 -8.20 17.60
N GLU A 75 -21.43 -9.22 18.45
CA GLU A 75 -21.38 -9.05 19.91
C GLU A 75 -20.12 -8.28 20.31
N GLY A 76 -20.27 -7.33 21.27
CA GLY A 76 -19.23 -6.37 21.61
C GLY A 76 -17.91 -6.99 21.99
N GLY A 77 -17.90 -8.03 22.82
CA GLY A 77 -16.65 -8.71 23.23
C GLY A 77 -15.99 -9.51 22.11
N LEU A 78 -16.75 -9.97 21.10
CA LEU A 78 -16.19 -10.61 19.91
C LEU A 78 -15.58 -9.57 18.98
N PHE A 79 -16.22 -8.43 18.82
CA PHE A 79 -15.72 -7.31 18.02
C PHE A 79 -14.39 -6.79 18.59
N ASP A 80 -14.34 -6.50 19.88
CA ASP A 80 -13.17 -5.92 20.56
C ASP A 80 -11.91 -6.81 20.49
N ARG A 81 -12.06 -8.11 20.23
CA ARG A 81 -10.94 -9.04 20.01
C ARG A 81 -10.31 -8.94 18.62
N ILE A 82 -11.03 -8.38 17.66
CA ILE A 82 -10.59 -8.25 16.27
C ILE A 82 -10.12 -6.83 16.00
N SER A 83 -10.77 -5.86 16.62
CA SER A 83 -10.40 -4.45 16.54
C SER A 83 -8.93 -4.27 16.97
N ASP A 84 -8.18 -3.53 16.14
CA ASP A 84 -6.76 -3.20 16.38
C ASP A 84 -6.62 -1.77 16.96
N THR A 85 -7.74 -1.04 17.12
CA THR A 85 -7.76 0.31 17.69
C THR A 85 -8.27 0.31 19.12
N ARG A 86 -7.65 1.14 19.99
CA ARG A 86 -8.08 1.27 21.40
C ARG A 86 -9.48 1.87 21.54
N THR A 87 -9.85 2.76 20.62
CA THR A 87 -11.14 3.44 20.55
C THR A 87 -11.74 3.20 19.18
N SER A 88 -12.34 2.01 19.00
CA SER A 88 -12.95 1.64 17.73
C SER A 88 -14.22 2.47 17.49
N GLN A 89 -14.45 2.81 16.21
CA GLN A 89 -15.70 3.39 15.74
C GLN A 89 -16.83 2.34 15.60
N GLY A 90 -16.57 1.09 15.98
CA GLY A 90 -17.56 0.01 15.96
C GLY A 90 -17.86 -0.56 14.57
N VAL A 91 -16.98 -0.34 13.59
CA VAL A 91 -17.16 -0.84 12.24
C VAL A 91 -15.90 -1.56 11.77
N LEU A 92 -16.06 -2.80 11.28
CA LEU A 92 -15.06 -3.55 10.53
C LEU A 92 -15.66 -3.94 9.19
N ALA A 93 -14.84 -3.99 8.15
CA ALA A 93 -15.26 -4.55 6.87
C ALA A 93 -14.17 -5.45 6.29
N VAL A 94 -14.60 -6.42 5.50
CA VAL A 94 -13.72 -7.32 4.75
C VAL A 94 -13.70 -6.87 3.30
N ALA A 95 -12.54 -6.43 2.83
CA ALA A 95 -12.33 -5.92 1.49
C ALA A 95 -11.39 -6.82 0.69
N ALA A 96 -11.52 -6.81 -0.64
CA ALA A 96 -10.58 -7.46 -1.53
C ALA A 96 -9.27 -6.68 -1.61
N LYS A 97 -8.15 -7.40 -1.73
CA LYS A 97 -6.84 -6.81 -2.02
C LYS A 97 -6.82 -6.25 -3.44
N ASN A 98 -6.23 -5.08 -3.61
CA ASN A 98 -5.92 -4.52 -4.93
C ASN A 98 -4.50 -4.98 -5.33
N LEU A 99 -4.38 -6.28 -5.60
CA LEU A 99 -3.12 -6.94 -5.94
C LEU A 99 -3.24 -7.55 -7.33
N LEU A 100 -2.38 -7.11 -8.23
CA LEU A 100 -2.33 -7.54 -9.63
C LEU A 100 -1.25 -8.59 -9.85
N SER A 101 -1.41 -9.40 -10.89
CA SER A 101 -0.29 -10.17 -11.44
C SER A 101 0.75 -9.20 -12.07
N GLY A 102 2.02 -9.63 -12.18
CA GLY A 102 3.04 -8.84 -12.86
C GLY A 102 2.65 -8.46 -14.28
N GLU A 103 2.02 -9.39 -15.02
CA GLU A 103 1.53 -9.14 -16.39
C GLU A 103 0.44 -8.07 -16.44
N ASP A 104 -0.56 -8.13 -15.54
CA ASP A 104 -1.63 -7.14 -15.50
C ASP A 104 -1.13 -5.78 -15.01
N PHE A 105 -0.13 -5.77 -14.12
CA PHE A 105 0.54 -4.54 -13.70
C PHE A 105 1.28 -3.88 -14.87
N ILE A 106 2.02 -4.63 -15.69
CA ILE A 106 2.68 -4.13 -16.90
C ILE A 106 1.66 -3.57 -17.88
N LYS A 107 0.56 -4.29 -18.13
CA LYS A 107 -0.53 -3.81 -19.00
C LYS A 107 -1.10 -2.49 -18.51
N LEU A 108 -1.35 -2.38 -17.21
CA LEU A 108 -1.85 -1.16 -16.59
C LEU A 108 -0.85 0.01 -16.72
N MET A 109 0.43 -0.26 -16.50
CA MET A 109 1.47 0.77 -16.63
C MET A 109 1.63 1.27 -18.07
N ASN A 110 1.38 0.42 -19.07
CA ASN A 110 1.49 0.76 -20.48
C ASN A 110 0.19 1.30 -21.10
N ALA A 111 -0.92 1.28 -20.34
CA ALA A 111 -2.20 1.81 -20.81
C ALA A 111 -2.17 3.34 -20.99
N ASP A 112 -3.06 3.83 -21.85
CA ASP A 112 -3.24 5.27 -22.06
C ASP A 112 -3.51 6.00 -20.74
N GLY A 113 -2.87 7.16 -20.55
CA GLY A 113 -2.93 7.92 -19.30
C GLY A 113 -1.98 7.45 -18.19
N ASN A 114 -1.39 6.26 -18.31
CA ASN A 114 -0.38 5.75 -17.37
C ASN A 114 1.03 5.63 -17.97
N SER A 115 1.17 5.66 -19.31
CA SER A 115 2.41 5.40 -20.02
C SER A 115 3.59 6.30 -19.60
N GLU A 116 3.32 7.53 -19.19
CA GLU A 116 4.31 8.47 -18.64
C GLU A 116 4.40 8.44 -17.11
N GLY A 117 3.54 7.64 -16.45
CA GLY A 117 3.46 7.57 -15.00
C GLY A 117 4.63 6.82 -14.37
N ASN A 118 4.95 7.19 -13.15
CA ASN A 118 5.93 6.53 -12.29
C ASN A 118 5.26 5.44 -11.46
N PHE A 119 6.02 4.43 -11.05
CA PHE A 119 5.63 3.52 -9.96
C PHE A 119 6.75 3.37 -8.94
N LEU A 120 6.38 2.85 -7.79
CA LEU A 120 7.26 2.69 -6.64
C LEU A 120 7.69 1.24 -6.51
N ILE A 121 8.89 0.99 -5.99
CA ILE A 121 9.38 -0.33 -5.61
C ILE A 121 9.79 -0.26 -4.13
N LEU A 122 9.15 -1.08 -3.30
CA LEU A 122 9.45 -1.22 -1.89
C LEU A 122 10.35 -2.43 -1.70
N ASP A 123 11.65 -2.16 -1.51
CA ASP A 123 12.66 -3.20 -1.44
C ASP A 123 12.90 -3.62 0.01
N ARG A 124 12.18 -4.67 0.46
CA ARG A 124 12.35 -5.34 1.76
C ARG A 124 12.16 -4.43 2.98
N LEU A 125 11.30 -3.40 2.88
CA LEU A 125 10.94 -2.55 4.01
C LEU A 125 10.28 -3.37 5.13
N GLN A 126 10.73 -3.16 6.38
CA GLN A 126 10.29 -3.99 7.51
C GLN A 126 9.19 -3.35 8.36
N ASP A 127 9.09 -2.01 8.42
CA ASP A 127 8.05 -1.36 9.20
C ASP A 127 6.75 -1.19 8.39
N PRO A 128 5.65 -1.85 8.81
CA PRO A 128 4.36 -1.70 8.14
C PRO A 128 3.84 -0.25 8.12
N GLY A 129 4.23 0.57 9.12
CA GLY A 129 3.88 1.99 9.17
C GLY A 129 4.56 2.77 8.06
N ASN A 130 5.86 2.51 7.79
CA ASN A 130 6.57 3.09 6.66
C ASN A 130 5.93 2.65 5.34
N VAL A 131 5.68 1.35 5.16
CA VAL A 131 5.03 0.81 3.95
C VAL A 131 3.71 1.53 3.67
N GLY A 132 2.81 1.62 4.65
CA GLY A 132 1.53 2.30 4.48
C GLY A 132 1.68 3.80 4.18
N THR A 133 2.57 4.49 4.90
CA THR A 133 2.84 5.92 4.70
C THR A 133 3.41 6.19 3.31
N ILE A 134 4.32 5.34 2.83
CA ILE A 134 4.91 5.46 1.49
C ILE A 134 3.86 5.26 0.41
N ILE A 135 2.99 4.25 0.52
CA ILE A 135 1.89 4.00 -0.43
C ILE A 135 0.94 5.21 -0.48
N ARG A 136 0.59 5.78 0.67
CA ARG A 136 -0.22 7.00 0.75
C ARG A 136 0.45 8.19 0.06
N THR A 137 1.74 8.38 0.30
CA THR A 137 2.52 9.46 -0.31
C THR A 137 2.65 9.26 -1.82
N ALA A 138 2.80 8.01 -2.28
CA ALA A 138 2.86 7.66 -3.69
C ALA A 138 1.56 8.05 -4.42
N GLU A 139 0.40 7.76 -3.85
CA GLU A 139 -0.88 8.22 -4.40
C GLU A 139 -0.93 9.74 -4.48
N ALA A 140 -0.61 10.43 -3.39
CA ALA A 140 -0.61 11.90 -3.34
C ALA A 140 0.36 12.53 -4.34
N ALA A 141 1.51 11.89 -4.60
CA ALA A 141 2.49 12.30 -5.60
C ALA A 141 2.13 11.87 -7.04
N GLY A 142 1.01 11.18 -7.26
CA GLY A 142 0.52 10.77 -8.59
C GLY A 142 1.24 9.57 -9.19
N TYR A 143 1.87 8.75 -8.37
CA TYR A 143 2.41 7.44 -8.76
C TYR A 143 1.27 6.50 -9.14
N LYS A 144 1.48 5.63 -10.12
CA LYS A 144 0.45 4.81 -10.73
C LYS A 144 0.34 3.40 -10.19
N GLY A 145 1.29 2.99 -9.34
CA GLY A 145 1.31 1.67 -8.74
C GLY A 145 2.53 1.48 -7.83
N ALA A 146 2.60 0.32 -7.17
CA ALA A 146 3.76 -0.06 -6.39
C ALA A 146 4.06 -1.57 -6.50
N VAL A 147 5.35 -1.89 -6.52
CA VAL A 147 5.90 -3.25 -6.50
C VAL A 147 6.43 -3.54 -5.10
N LEU A 148 6.06 -4.67 -4.54
CA LEU A 148 6.51 -5.16 -3.25
C LEU A 148 7.54 -6.27 -3.47
N VAL A 149 8.79 -6.03 -3.16
CA VAL A 149 9.81 -7.07 -3.23
C VAL A 149 9.61 -8.06 -2.07
N SER A 150 9.78 -9.34 -2.35
CA SER A 150 9.66 -10.40 -1.33
C SER A 150 10.48 -10.07 -0.07
N GLY A 151 9.86 -10.18 1.10
CA GLY A 151 10.42 -9.72 2.37
C GLY A 151 9.94 -8.34 2.81
N THR A 152 9.21 -7.60 2.00
CA THR A 152 8.54 -6.36 2.42
C THR A 152 7.38 -6.67 3.39
N ALA A 153 7.23 -5.82 4.40
CA ALA A 153 6.13 -5.94 5.35
C ALA A 153 4.77 -5.86 4.63
N ASP A 154 3.81 -6.65 5.10
CA ASP A 154 2.49 -6.77 4.48
C ASP A 154 1.72 -5.44 4.50
N PRO A 155 1.41 -4.84 3.32
CA PRO A 155 0.67 -3.59 3.21
C PRO A 155 -0.79 -3.71 3.69
N TYR A 156 -1.32 -4.93 3.71
CA TYR A 156 -2.67 -5.24 4.16
C TYR A 156 -2.74 -5.63 5.64
N SER A 157 -1.64 -5.51 6.39
CA SER A 157 -1.66 -5.61 7.86
C SER A 157 -2.43 -4.43 8.46
N PRO A 158 -3.08 -4.57 9.64
CA PRO A 158 -3.84 -3.49 10.26
C PRO A 158 -3.05 -2.19 10.40
N LYS A 159 -1.78 -2.27 10.82
CA LYS A 159 -0.90 -1.10 10.98
C LYS A 159 -0.63 -0.40 9.64
N ALA A 160 -0.31 -1.16 8.59
CA ALA A 160 -0.02 -0.59 7.27
C ALA A 160 -1.29 -0.03 6.62
N ALA A 161 -2.41 -0.75 6.68
CA ALA A 161 -3.67 -0.32 6.10
C ALA A 161 -4.17 1.01 6.70
N ARG A 162 -4.02 1.18 8.03
CA ARG A 162 -4.31 2.47 8.68
C ARG A 162 -3.39 3.58 8.20
N ALA A 163 -2.08 3.32 8.12
CA ALA A 163 -1.11 4.32 7.67
C ALA A 163 -1.33 4.73 6.21
N ALA A 164 -1.79 3.81 5.38
CA ALA A 164 -2.12 4.06 3.98
C ALA A 164 -3.38 4.92 3.77
N ALA A 165 -4.23 5.08 4.80
CA ALA A 165 -5.38 6.00 4.79
C ALA A 165 -6.25 5.91 3.51
N GLY A 166 -6.61 4.71 3.08
CA GLY A 166 -7.45 4.46 1.90
C GLY A 166 -6.70 4.33 0.57
N SER A 167 -5.42 4.68 0.49
CA SER A 167 -4.64 4.58 -0.76
C SER A 167 -4.52 3.16 -1.31
N LEU A 168 -4.63 2.15 -0.45
CA LEU A 168 -4.65 0.74 -0.87
C LEU A 168 -5.84 0.37 -1.77
N PHE A 169 -6.91 1.16 -1.77
CA PHE A 169 -8.06 0.94 -2.64
C PHE A 169 -7.79 1.46 -4.06
N ARG A 170 -6.92 2.46 -4.21
CA ARG A 170 -6.71 3.22 -5.44
C ARG A 170 -5.37 2.95 -6.12
N ILE A 171 -4.31 2.69 -5.34
CA ILE A 171 -3.00 2.30 -5.89
C ILE A 171 -2.95 0.78 -6.08
N PRO A 172 -2.83 0.29 -7.32
CA PRO A 172 -2.61 -1.12 -7.59
C PRO A 172 -1.22 -1.55 -7.12
N LEU A 173 -1.17 -2.72 -6.49
CA LEU A 173 0.07 -3.33 -6.03
C LEU A 173 0.37 -4.56 -6.87
N THR A 174 1.65 -4.92 -6.99
CA THR A 174 2.10 -6.23 -7.43
C THR A 174 3.27 -6.69 -6.57
N GLU A 175 3.56 -7.98 -6.59
CA GLU A 175 4.70 -8.57 -5.86
C GLU A 175 5.79 -8.98 -6.85
N ALA A 176 7.04 -8.91 -6.41
CA ALA A 176 8.19 -9.44 -7.12
C ALA A 176 9.01 -10.34 -6.18
N ALA A 177 9.36 -11.53 -6.65
CA ALA A 177 10.08 -12.51 -5.84
C ALA A 177 11.58 -12.21 -5.75
N SER A 178 12.14 -11.51 -6.74
CA SER A 178 13.58 -11.25 -6.85
C SER A 178 13.89 -9.89 -7.48
N ASP A 179 15.17 -9.49 -7.38
CA ASP A 179 15.68 -8.28 -8.01
C ASP A 179 15.64 -8.35 -9.56
N GLU A 180 15.72 -9.57 -10.12
CA GLU A 180 15.57 -9.84 -11.55
C GLU A 180 14.17 -9.51 -12.01
N GLU A 181 13.17 -10.03 -11.31
CA GLU A 181 11.75 -9.79 -11.63
C GLU A 181 11.39 -8.29 -11.53
N VAL A 182 11.94 -7.58 -10.54
CA VAL A 182 11.80 -6.12 -10.42
C VAL A 182 12.34 -5.40 -11.66
N ALA A 183 13.54 -5.79 -12.13
CA ALA A 183 14.14 -5.20 -13.31
C ALA A 183 13.33 -5.49 -14.58
N GLU A 184 12.84 -6.73 -14.73
CA GLU A 184 11.96 -7.13 -15.84
C GLU A 184 10.64 -6.33 -15.85
N LEU A 185 10.01 -6.12 -14.69
CA LEU A 185 8.80 -5.29 -14.55
C LEU A 185 9.08 -3.84 -14.98
N ALA A 186 10.21 -3.27 -14.57
CA ALA A 186 10.59 -1.92 -14.95
C ALA A 186 10.84 -1.80 -16.45
N GLU A 187 11.60 -2.71 -17.04
CA GLU A 187 11.92 -2.74 -18.46
C GLU A 187 10.68 -2.96 -19.32
N ALA A 188 9.88 -3.99 -19.03
CA ALA A 188 8.66 -4.32 -19.79
C ALA A 188 7.60 -3.21 -19.74
N SER A 189 7.59 -2.43 -18.66
CA SER A 189 6.75 -1.25 -18.55
C SER A 189 7.38 0.03 -19.10
N GLY A 190 8.60 -0.02 -19.67
CA GLY A 190 9.30 1.11 -20.26
C GLY A 190 9.78 2.15 -19.25
N ARG A 191 10.03 1.76 -17.98
CA ARG A 191 10.50 2.68 -16.91
C ARG A 191 11.98 2.49 -16.63
N LYS A 192 12.64 3.62 -16.33
CA LYS A 192 14.03 3.63 -15.85
C LYS A 192 14.06 3.24 -14.39
N LEU A 193 14.84 2.23 -14.03
CA LEU A 193 15.06 1.87 -12.64
C LEU A 193 15.90 2.94 -11.96
N ALA A 194 15.30 3.66 -10.99
CA ALA A 194 15.96 4.68 -10.18
C ALA A 194 16.09 4.16 -8.74
N VAL A 195 17.30 4.02 -8.24
CA VAL A 195 17.57 3.42 -6.93
C VAL A 195 18.07 4.46 -5.95
N SER A 196 17.40 4.60 -4.82
CA SER A 196 17.86 5.41 -3.69
C SER A 196 19.02 4.71 -3.00
N CYS A 197 20.23 5.25 -3.15
CA CYS A 197 21.46 4.70 -2.55
C CYS A 197 22.50 5.81 -2.33
N LEU A 198 23.60 5.49 -1.64
CA LEU A 198 24.69 6.44 -1.42
C LEU A 198 25.79 6.30 -2.46
N GLN A 199 26.10 5.06 -2.85
CA GLN A 199 27.24 4.74 -3.70
C GLN A 199 27.03 5.17 -5.16
N GLY A 200 27.87 6.07 -5.65
CA GLY A 200 27.84 6.51 -7.06
C GLY A 200 26.57 7.29 -7.44
N ALA A 201 25.87 7.85 -6.44
CA ALA A 201 24.59 8.50 -6.63
C ALA A 201 24.72 10.01 -6.86
N VAL A 202 23.89 10.54 -7.75
CA VAL A 202 23.71 11.97 -7.99
C VAL A 202 22.68 12.54 -7.02
N SER A 203 22.77 13.83 -6.72
CA SER A 203 21.78 14.54 -5.91
C SER A 203 20.38 14.42 -6.53
N CYS A 204 19.37 14.14 -5.71
CA CYS A 204 17.98 14.15 -6.18
C CYS A 204 17.52 15.53 -6.69
N PHE A 205 18.23 16.62 -6.32
CA PHE A 205 17.97 17.96 -6.80
C PHE A 205 18.53 18.23 -8.19
N GLU A 206 19.40 17.35 -8.69
CA GLU A 206 20.04 17.43 -10.01
C GLU A 206 19.56 16.28 -10.94
N THR A 207 18.62 15.47 -10.48
CA THR A 207 18.15 14.26 -11.17
C THR A 207 16.70 14.41 -11.59
N ASP A 208 16.43 14.20 -12.88
CA ASP A 208 15.06 14.17 -13.39
C ASP A 208 14.37 12.83 -13.05
N LEU A 209 13.38 12.90 -12.18
CA LEU A 209 12.49 11.80 -11.78
C LEU A 209 11.03 12.06 -12.21
N SER A 210 10.79 12.95 -13.16
CA SER A 210 9.46 13.45 -13.51
C SER A 210 8.55 12.40 -14.11
N SER A 211 9.07 11.54 -14.99
CA SER A 211 8.27 10.55 -15.71
C SER A 211 9.04 9.26 -15.99
N ARG A 212 8.29 8.19 -16.29
CA ARG A 212 8.81 6.89 -16.72
C ARG A 212 9.89 6.34 -15.77
N THR A 213 9.67 6.51 -14.47
CA THR A 213 10.60 6.08 -13.43
C THR A 213 9.97 5.01 -12.55
N ALA A 214 10.71 3.92 -12.32
CA ALA A 214 10.47 2.93 -11.28
C ALA A 214 11.42 3.24 -10.11
N LEU A 215 10.89 3.91 -9.06
CA LEU A 215 11.69 4.41 -7.94
C LEU A 215 11.79 3.36 -6.83
N VAL A 216 13.02 2.93 -6.52
CA VAL A 216 13.31 1.98 -5.45
C VAL A 216 13.59 2.70 -4.14
N ILE A 217 12.83 2.32 -3.12
CA ILE A 217 13.09 2.68 -1.72
C ILE A 217 13.55 1.42 -1.00
N GLY A 218 14.79 1.43 -0.55
CA GLY A 218 15.42 0.31 0.11
C GLY A 218 15.04 0.14 1.57
N ASN A 219 15.48 -0.98 2.14
CA ASN A 219 15.31 -1.35 3.55
C ASN A 219 15.90 -0.30 4.48
N GLU A 220 15.27 -0.11 5.65
CA GLU A 220 15.64 0.92 6.64
C GLU A 220 17.07 0.75 7.21
N GLY A 221 17.55 -0.47 7.29
CA GLY A 221 18.88 -0.77 7.85
C GLY A 221 19.95 -1.02 6.80
N SER A 222 19.64 -1.78 5.75
CA SER A 222 20.60 -2.21 4.73
C SER A 222 20.56 -1.39 3.42
N GLY A 223 19.58 -0.49 3.28
CA GLY A 223 19.36 0.23 2.02
C GLY A 223 18.78 -0.67 0.91
N ALA A 224 18.94 -0.26 -0.33
CA ALA A 224 18.52 -1.05 -1.47
C ALA A 224 19.46 -2.26 -1.69
N SER A 225 18.91 -3.34 -2.24
CA SER A 225 19.69 -4.55 -2.52
C SER A 225 20.80 -4.29 -3.55
N PRO A 226 21.94 -4.96 -3.42
CA PRO A 226 23.04 -4.83 -4.40
C PRO A 226 22.60 -5.14 -5.82
N GLY A 227 21.74 -6.16 -6.01
CA GLY A 227 21.24 -6.53 -7.32
C GLY A 227 20.41 -5.43 -8.00
N LEU A 228 19.61 -4.66 -7.24
CA LEU A 228 18.88 -3.50 -7.78
C LEU A 228 19.81 -2.31 -8.02
N ILE A 229 20.81 -2.08 -7.15
CA ILE A 229 21.79 -1.02 -7.34
C ILE A 229 22.62 -1.26 -8.64
N ASP A 230 23.00 -2.50 -8.91
CA ASP A 230 23.78 -2.86 -10.11
C ASP A 230 22.96 -2.69 -11.40
N LYS A 231 21.65 -2.98 -11.34
CA LYS A 231 20.71 -2.82 -12.46
C LYS A 231 20.19 -1.39 -12.62
N ALA A 232 20.50 -0.48 -11.68
CA ALA A 232 20.00 0.89 -11.68
C ALA A 232 20.48 1.69 -12.91
N ARG A 233 19.53 2.26 -13.64
CA ARG A 233 19.82 3.28 -14.65
C ARG A 233 20.12 4.64 -14.02
N ILE A 234 19.52 4.91 -12.89
CA ILE A 234 19.67 6.13 -12.11
C ILE A 234 19.99 5.74 -10.66
N ARG A 235 21.10 6.25 -10.13
CA ARG A 235 21.41 6.17 -8.70
C ARG A 235 21.23 7.54 -8.10
N VAL A 236 20.31 7.65 -7.14
CA VAL A 236 19.90 8.94 -6.59
C VAL A 236 20.08 8.96 -5.06
N ARG A 237 20.53 10.09 -4.54
CA ARG A 237 20.66 10.33 -3.10
C ARG A 237 20.02 11.64 -2.70
N ILE A 238 19.56 11.70 -1.46
CA ILE A 238 19.19 12.94 -0.78
C ILE A 238 20.46 13.49 -0.12
N PRO A 239 20.94 14.70 -0.46
CA PRO A 239 22.08 15.30 0.21
C PRO A 239 21.81 15.49 1.71
N MET A 240 22.80 15.19 2.53
CA MET A 240 22.74 15.33 3.99
C MET A 240 23.85 16.29 4.43
N GLU A 241 23.47 17.39 5.09
CA GLU A 241 24.43 18.38 5.61
C GLU A 241 24.87 18.08 7.05
N GLY A 242 24.05 17.29 7.78
CA GLY A 242 24.28 16.94 9.16
C GLY A 242 25.16 15.70 9.34
N ARG A 243 25.29 15.23 10.58
CA ARG A 243 26.03 14.01 10.96
C ARG A 243 25.21 12.73 10.81
N ILE A 244 23.92 12.84 10.44
CA ILE A 244 23.01 11.71 10.29
C ILE A 244 23.24 11.08 8.92
N GLU A 245 23.37 9.75 8.88
CA GLU A 245 23.67 8.99 7.66
C GLU A 245 22.42 8.66 6.83
N SER A 246 21.23 8.70 7.43
CA SER A 246 19.98 8.34 6.76
C SER A 246 18.77 9.06 7.32
N LEU A 247 17.70 9.12 6.53
CA LEU A 247 16.37 9.56 6.94
C LEU A 247 15.47 8.34 7.15
N ASN A 248 14.36 8.55 7.90
CA ASN A 248 13.28 7.57 7.89
C ASN A 248 12.85 7.25 6.44
N ALA A 249 12.59 5.98 6.13
CA ALA A 249 12.30 5.52 4.78
C ALA A 249 11.09 6.24 4.15
N ALA A 250 10.02 6.50 4.94
CA ALA A 250 8.85 7.22 4.43
C ALA A 250 9.14 8.70 4.15
N VAL A 251 10.00 9.34 4.94
CA VAL A 251 10.45 10.72 4.71
C VAL A 251 11.30 10.77 3.43
N ALA A 252 12.28 9.88 3.30
CA ALA A 252 13.12 9.81 2.11
C ALA A 252 12.30 9.55 0.84
N ALA A 253 11.37 8.61 0.89
CA ALA A 253 10.45 8.32 -0.20
C ALA A 253 9.63 9.55 -0.59
N GLY A 254 9.09 10.30 0.40
CA GLY A 254 8.34 11.52 0.15
C GLY A 254 9.16 12.57 -0.59
N ILE A 255 10.38 12.85 -0.13
CA ILE A 255 11.28 13.81 -0.79
C ILE A 255 11.52 13.40 -2.24
N LEU A 256 11.90 12.14 -2.49
CA LEU A 256 12.20 11.64 -3.83
C LEU A 256 10.98 11.63 -4.75
N MET A 257 9.81 11.23 -4.25
CA MET A 257 8.60 11.19 -5.06
C MET A 257 8.12 12.57 -5.50
N TYR A 258 8.22 13.58 -4.63
CA TYR A 258 7.80 14.95 -4.93
C TYR A 258 8.76 15.70 -5.85
N ARG A 259 10.01 15.22 -6.04
CA ARG A 259 10.91 15.77 -7.08
C ARG A 259 10.31 15.71 -8.48
N ARG A 260 9.42 14.76 -8.71
CA ARG A 260 8.66 14.67 -9.95
C ARG A 260 7.91 15.96 -10.29
N MET A 261 7.34 16.67 -9.31
CA MET A 261 6.47 17.82 -9.54
C MET A 261 7.23 19.08 -10.00
N GLU A 262 8.49 19.22 -9.66
CA GLU A 262 9.29 20.38 -10.06
C GLU A 262 9.54 20.45 -11.57
N TYR A 263 9.55 19.28 -12.24
CA TYR A 263 9.80 19.18 -13.68
C TYR A 263 8.49 19.16 -14.51
N THR A 264 7.33 18.95 -13.91
CA THR A 264 6.07 18.83 -14.65
C THR A 264 5.33 20.17 -14.84
N GLY A 265 5.82 21.25 -14.26
CA GLY A 265 5.23 22.58 -14.42
C GLY A 265 3.77 22.70 -13.98
N ASN A 266 3.31 21.79 -13.13
CA ASN A 266 1.93 21.78 -12.68
C ASN A 266 1.71 22.84 -11.58
N GLU A 267 1.56 24.08 -11.98
CA GLU A 267 0.81 25.06 -11.22
C GLU A 267 -0.67 24.63 -11.23
N ARG A 268 -1.18 24.21 -10.07
CA ARG A 268 -2.62 24.12 -9.84
C ARG A 268 -3.14 25.45 -9.34
#